data_3abeda709a852357e6719b1c2af7c2a2
#
_entry.id   3abeda709a852357e6719b1c2af7c2a2
#
_cell.length_a   1.000
_cell.length_b   1.000
_cell.length_c   1.000
_cell.angle_alpha   90.00
_cell.angle_beta   90.00
_cell.angle_gamma   90.00
#
_symmetry.space_group_name_H-M   'P 1'
#
loop_
_entity.id
_entity.type
_entity.pdbx_description
1 polymer ?
#
loop_
_entity_poly.entity_id
_entity_poly.type
_entity_poly.pdbx_seq_one_letter_code
_entity_poly.pdbx_strand_id
1 'polypeptide(L)' 'MKAKQFKEVNAVYGENQPEYYPLPAYKSEDGTAVFCFELDEEERKKIAETGELWVAL' A
#
# COMPACT_ATOMS: atom_id res chain seq x y z
N MET A 1 -1.84 -5.18 7.81
CA MET A 1 -1.34 -4.14 6.88
C MET A 1 -2.50 -3.57 6.10
N LYS A 2 -2.56 -2.27 6.02
CA LYS A 2 -3.71 -1.56 5.48
C LYS A 2 -3.23 -0.44 4.56
N ALA A 3 -3.80 -0.35 3.37
CA ALA A 3 -3.48 0.74 2.45
C ALA A 3 -3.97 2.07 3.04
N LYS A 4 -3.15 3.10 2.92
CA LYS A 4 -3.40 4.39 3.53
C LYS A 4 -3.34 5.51 2.50
N GLN A 5 -4.26 6.47 2.63
CA GLN A 5 -4.22 7.70 1.86
C GLN A 5 -3.04 8.55 2.31
N PHE A 6 -2.45 9.25 1.37
CA PHE A 6 -1.38 10.21 1.65
C PHE A 6 -1.52 11.41 0.71
N LYS A 7 -0.81 12.48 1.03
CA LYS A 7 -0.98 13.78 0.39
C LYS A 7 -0.83 13.74 -1.14
N GLU A 8 0.10 12.95 -1.65
CA GLU A 8 0.47 12.94 -3.07
C GLU A 8 -0.37 11.98 -3.91
N VAL A 9 -1.36 11.29 -3.32
CA VAL A 9 -2.20 10.33 -4.06
C VAL A 9 -2.87 11.02 -5.26
N ASN A 10 -2.67 10.44 -6.44
CA ASN A 10 -3.28 10.91 -7.68
C ASN A 10 -3.97 9.80 -8.47
N ALA A 11 -4.00 8.58 -7.93
CA ALA A 11 -4.65 7.44 -8.58
C ALA A 11 -5.16 6.48 -7.51
N VAL A 12 -6.18 5.68 -7.87
CA VAL A 12 -6.70 4.62 -7.00
C VAL A 12 -6.85 3.37 -7.85
N TYR A 13 -6.03 2.37 -7.56
CA TYR A 13 -6.13 1.09 -8.24
C TYR A 13 -7.25 0.25 -7.65
N GLY A 14 -7.99 -0.47 -8.53
CA GLY A 14 -9.07 -1.34 -8.11
C GLY A 14 -10.33 -0.61 -7.66
N GLU A 15 -10.46 0.68 -7.96
CA GLU A 15 -11.59 1.50 -7.54
C GLU A 15 -12.94 0.96 -8.00
N ASN A 16 -13.00 0.43 -9.22
CA ASN A 16 -14.23 -0.06 -9.84
C ASN A 16 -14.37 -1.58 -9.80
N GLN A 17 -13.54 -2.25 -8.99
CA GLN A 17 -13.56 -3.71 -8.88
C GLN A 17 -14.01 -4.12 -7.48
N PRO A 18 -15.26 -4.56 -7.31
CA PRO A 18 -15.80 -4.83 -5.98
C PRO A 18 -15.11 -5.94 -5.22
N GLU A 19 -14.42 -6.86 -5.90
CA GLU A 19 -13.68 -7.94 -5.25
C GLU A 19 -12.32 -7.50 -4.69
N TYR A 20 -11.88 -6.26 -4.97
CA TYR A 20 -10.61 -5.74 -4.47
C TYR A 20 -10.83 -4.47 -3.66
N TYR A 21 -10.02 -4.30 -2.62
CA TYR A 21 -9.98 -3.04 -1.87
C TYR A 21 -9.29 -1.97 -2.72
N PRO A 22 -9.81 -0.74 -2.73
CA PRO A 22 -9.14 0.35 -3.43
C PRO A 22 -7.74 0.57 -2.88
N LEU A 23 -6.79 0.81 -3.76
CA LEU A 23 -5.39 0.99 -3.40
C LEU A 23 -4.91 2.37 -3.82
N PRO A 24 -4.90 3.35 -2.90
CA PRO A 24 -4.42 4.71 -3.21
C PRO A 24 -2.95 4.70 -3.58
N ALA A 25 -2.59 5.48 -4.58
CA ALA A 25 -1.22 5.53 -5.08
C ALA A 25 -0.86 6.89 -5.62
N TYR A 26 0.43 7.19 -5.63
CA TYR A 26 1.01 8.27 -6.43
C TYR A 26 1.67 7.64 -7.65
N LYS A 27 1.22 8.06 -8.83
CA LYS A 27 1.78 7.57 -10.08
C LYS A 27 2.61 8.70 -10.71
N SER A 28 3.91 8.47 -10.82
CA SER A 28 4.83 9.47 -11.36
C SER A 28 4.87 9.40 -12.89
N GLU A 29 5.46 10.43 -13.51
CA GLU A 29 5.58 10.51 -14.96
C GLU A 29 6.45 9.41 -15.55
N ASP A 30 7.41 8.91 -14.79
CA ASP A 30 8.31 7.84 -15.25
C ASP A 30 7.72 6.44 -15.10
N GLY A 31 6.47 6.35 -14.66
CA GLY A 31 5.79 5.06 -14.50
C GLY A 31 5.93 4.42 -13.13
N THR A 32 6.61 5.07 -12.19
CA THR A 32 6.73 4.56 -10.84
C THR A 32 5.41 4.74 -10.08
N ALA A 33 5.00 3.70 -9.35
CA ALA A 33 3.83 3.78 -8.48
C ALA A 33 4.28 3.70 -7.02
N VAL A 34 3.80 4.63 -6.20
CA VAL A 34 4.15 4.70 -4.78
C VAL A 34 2.90 4.47 -3.94
N PHE A 35 3.01 3.59 -2.98
CA PHE A 35 1.91 3.22 -2.08
C PHE A 35 2.35 3.43 -0.64
N CYS A 36 1.40 3.72 0.22
CA CYS A 36 1.65 3.84 1.66
C CYS A 36 0.80 2.81 2.41
N PHE A 37 1.43 2.02 3.25
CA PHE A 37 0.73 1.03 4.07
C PHE A 37 0.95 1.32 5.54
N GLU A 38 -0.14 1.22 6.30
CA GLU A 38 -0.10 1.34 7.75
C GLU A 38 0.04 -0.05 8.35
N LEU A 39 0.99 -0.22 9.26
CA LEU A 39 1.26 -1.51 9.90
C LEU A 39 0.75 -1.48 11.33
N ASP A 40 0.12 -2.57 11.76
CA ASP A 40 -0.25 -2.72 13.15
C ASP A 40 0.96 -3.17 13.99
N GLU A 41 0.75 -3.29 15.29
CA GLU A 41 1.83 -3.60 16.21
C GLU A 41 2.43 -4.99 15.99
N GLU A 42 1.59 -5.97 15.68
CA GLU A 42 2.05 -7.33 15.39
C GLU A 42 2.86 -7.39 14.10
N GLU A 43 2.42 -6.68 13.08
CA GLU A 43 3.12 -6.62 11.80
C GLU A 43 4.49 -5.98 11.95
N ARG A 44 4.58 -4.88 12.71
CA ARG A 44 5.86 -4.21 12.96
C ARG A 44 6.82 -5.11 13.71
N LYS A 45 6.30 -5.86 14.68
CA LYS A 45 7.08 -6.79 15.47
C LYS A 45 7.63 -7.92 14.61
N LYS A 46 6.79 -8.45 13.73
CA LYS A 46 7.17 -9.53 12.81
C LYS A 46 8.24 -9.09 11.83
N ILE A 47 8.12 -7.88 11.29
CA ILE A 47 9.12 -7.30 10.39
C ILE A 47 10.45 -7.14 11.12
N ALA A 48 10.42 -6.67 12.36
CA ALA A 48 11.62 -6.51 13.17
C ALA A 48 12.32 -7.85 13.42
N GLU A 49 11.56 -8.92 13.60
CA GLU A 49 12.10 -10.26 13.85
C GLU A 49 12.66 -10.91 12.59
N THR A 50 11.96 -10.77 11.46
CA THR A 50 12.32 -11.47 10.22
C THR A 50 13.12 -10.63 9.25
N GLY A 51 13.01 -9.31 9.33
CA GLY A 51 13.63 -8.41 8.36
C GLY A 51 12.95 -8.43 6.98
N GLU A 52 11.74 -8.99 6.89
CA GLU A 52 11.04 -9.15 5.62
C GLU A 52 9.62 -8.60 5.69
N LEU A 53 9.17 -8.01 4.58
CA LEU A 53 7.81 -7.56 4.41
C LEU A 53 7.24 -8.18 3.13
N TRP A 54 6.16 -8.95 3.28
CA TRP A 54 5.50 -9.59 2.15
C TRP A 54 4.25 -8.82 1.77
N VAL A 55 4.14 -8.45 0.50
CA VAL A 55 3.01 -7.66 -0.01
C VAL A 55 2.41 -8.38 -1.22
N ALA A 56 1.09 -8.61 -1.17
CA ALA A 56 0.33 -9.14 -2.30
C ALA A 56 -0.54 -8.02 -2.88
N LEU A 57 -0.36 -7.72 -4.13
CA LEU A 57 -1.11 -6.68 -4.82
C LEU A 57 -2.06 -7.26 -5.86
#